data_79f05ff1343874dd726d3f043860e42d
#
_entry.id   79f05ff1343874dd726d3f043860e42d
#
_cell.length_a   1.000
_cell.length_b   1.000
_cell.length_c   1.000
_cell.angle_alpha   90.00
_cell.angle_beta   90.00
_cell.angle_gamma   90.00
#
_symmetry.space_group_name_H-M   'P 1'
#
loop_
_entity.id
_entity.type
_entity.pdbx_description
1 polymer ?
#
loop_
_entity_poly.entity_id
_entity_poly.type
_entity_poly.pdbx_seq_one_letter_code
_entity_poly.pdbx_strand_id
1 'polypeptide(L)'
;MATPSNCSKQYSKFFVLVVFFTTMSTPVLAQLSVGFYASTCPSVLDTVRSATRSAINREARMGASLIRLFFHDCFVNGCDGGVLLDDTTSVPGEKTVLPNSGSARGFEVIDTIKTQVDRACGGSVVSCADILAIAARDSVVELGGPSYSVPLGRRDARAPNRAGMSGLPGFFENLGPLLSKFSAKGFSAQEMVALSGAHTVGQARCVVYRDRIYNETNIDPAYATSLQANCPRATGTNDETLAPLDPQSPNRFGNNYFQALINRRTILHSDQELFNGGSTDSIVRDYSDNPATFSTDFANAMVKMGNMSPLTGTQGEIRRDCKRINEV
;
A
#
# COMPACT_ATOMS: atom_id res chain seq x y z
N MET A 1 56.38 -42.55 -78.37
CA MET A 1 56.57 -42.42 -76.91
C MET A 1 55.59 -41.41 -76.39
N ALA A 2 54.55 -41.86 -75.75
CA ALA A 2 53.47 -41.02 -75.29
C ALA A 2 53.59 -40.78 -73.75
N THR A 3 53.55 -39.53 -73.32
CA THR A 3 53.59 -39.13 -71.94
C THR A 3 52.10 -39.02 -71.41
N PRO A 4 51.79 -39.50 -70.24
CA PRO A 4 50.44 -39.40 -69.72
C PRO A 4 50.20 -38.04 -69.06
N SER A 5 49.04 -37.45 -69.37
CA SER A 5 48.55 -36.23 -68.78
C SER A 5 47.90 -36.50 -67.36
N ASN A 6 48.36 -35.76 -66.36
CA ASN A 6 47.81 -35.77 -65.00
C ASN A 6 46.53 -34.90 -64.92
N CYS A 7 45.42 -35.52 -64.64
CA CYS A 7 44.15 -34.85 -64.37
C CYS A 7 43.99 -34.66 -62.88
N SER A 8 44.25 -33.44 -62.36
CA SER A 8 43.98 -33.09 -60.94
C SER A 8 42.53 -32.78 -60.73
N LYS A 9 41.84 -33.60 -59.95
CA LYS A 9 40.45 -33.33 -59.44
C LYS A 9 40.47 -32.29 -58.35
N GLN A 10 39.98 -31.12 -58.67
CA GLN A 10 39.76 -30.02 -57.71
C GLN A 10 38.45 -30.24 -56.96
N TYR A 11 38.57 -30.63 -55.66
CA TYR A 11 37.40 -30.71 -54.79
C TYR A 11 37.10 -29.32 -54.19
N SER A 12 36.04 -28.71 -54.69
CA SER A 12 35.44 -27.48 -54.04
C SER A 12 34.81 -27.83 -52.69
N LYS A 13 35.42 -27.39 -51.62
CA LYS A 13 34.87 -27.52 -50.29
C LYS A 13 33.83 -26.41 -50.10
N PHE A 14 32.54 -26.72 -50.23
CA PHE A 14 31.45 -25.88 -49.80
C PHE A 14 31.40 -25.89 -48.26
N PHE A 15 31.84 -24.79 -47.63
CA PHE A 15 31.60 -24.53 -46.22
C PHE A 15 30.17 -24.03 -46.07
N VAL A 16 29.25 -24.88 -45.57
CA VAL A 16 27.89 -24.45 -45.16
C VAL A 16 28.03 -23.81 -43.77
N LEU A 17 27.97 -22.49 -43.74
CA LEU A 17 27.93 -21.72 -42.49
C LEU A 17 26.52 -21.84 -41.91
N VAL A 18 26.32 -22.74 -40.95
CA VAL A 18 25.08 -22.84 -40.19
C VAL A 18 25.10 -21.75 -39.11
N VAL A 19 24.44 -20.61 -39.38
CA VAL A 19 24.24 -19.54 -38.40
C VAL A 19 23.12 -19.99 -37.44
N PHE A 20 23.51 -20.44 -36.26
CA PHE A 20 22.56 -20.64 -35.15
C PHE A 20 22.09 -19.26 -34.64
N PHE A 21 20.90 -18.82 -35.03
CA PHE A 21 20.22 -17.75 -34.35
C PHE A 21 19.73 -18.28 -32.98
N THR A 22 20.51 -18.10 -31.92
CA THR A 22 20.02 -18.22 -30.56
C THR A 22 19.14 -17.00 -30.31
N THR A 23 17.82 -17.17 -30.42
CA THR A 23 16.87 -16.20 -29.89
C THR A 23 17.06 -16.17 -28.38
N MET A 24 17.83 -15.22 -27.88
CA MET A 24 17.81 -14.86 -26.49
C MET A 24 16.39 -14.29 -26.22
N SER A 25 15.49 -15.15 -25.77
CA SER A 25 14.24 -14.71 -25.14
C SER A 25 14.64 -14.03 -23.83
N THR A 26 14.82 -12.71 -23.87
CA THR A 26 14.84 -11.91 -22.65
C THR A 26 13.54 -12.21 -21.91
N PRO A 27 13.58 -12.63 -20.62
CA PRO A 27 12.37 -12.75 -19.86
C PRO A 27 11.70 -11.37 -19.87
N VAL A 28 10.56 -11.26 -20.56
CA VAL A 28 9.69 -10.09 -20.41
C VAL A 28 9.22 -10.15 -18.97
N LEU A 29 9.86 -9.38 -18.10
CA LEU A 29 9.33 -9.16 -16.75
C LEU A 29 7.94 -8.61 -16.96
N ALA A 30 6.93 -9.35 -16.53
CA ALA A 30 5.55 -8.93 -16.64
C ALA A 30 5.40 -7.63 -15.84
N GLN A 31 5.24 -6.52 -16.56
CA GLN A 31 5.14 -5.20 -15.99
C GLN A 31 3.67 -4.91 -15.68
N LEU A 32 3.41 -4.25 -14.56
CA LEU A 32 2.07 -3.79 -14.22
C LEU A 32 1.56 -2.82 -15.30
N SER A 33 0.28 -2.90 -15.63
CA SER A 33 -0.35 -2.01 -16.61
C SER A 33 -1.76 -1.60 -16.19
N VAL A 34 -2.20 -0.41 -16.55
CA VAL A 34 -3.55 0.10 -16.22
C VAL A 34 -4.65 -0.74 -16.88
N GLY A 35 -4.39 -1.29 -18.08
CA GLY A 35 -5.34 -2.09 -18.84
C GLY A 35 -5.20 -3.60 -18.66
N PHE A 36 -4.51 -4.08 -17.64
CA PHE A 36 -4.17 -5.50 -17.48
C PHE A 36 -5.37 -6.46 -17.61
N TYR A 37 -6.50 -6.08 -17.03
CA TYR A 37 -7.72 -6.89 -17.05
C TYR A 37 -8.71 -6.51 -18.17
N ALA A 38 -8.34 -5.66 -19.13
CA ALA A 38 -9.27 -5.18 -20.17
C ALA A 38 -9.95 -6.29 -20.94
N SER A 39 -9.27 -7.42 -21.18
CA SER A 39 -9.82 -8.58 -21.89
C SER A 39 -10.37 -9.68 -20.97
N THR A 40 -9.79 -9.86 -19.78
CA THR A 40 -10.12 -10.98 -18.89
C THR A 40 -11.20 -10.64 -17.87
N CYS A 41 -11.32 -9.37 -17.48
CA CYS A 41 -12.34 -8.86 -16.57
C CYS A 41 -12.56 -7.35 -16.77
N PRO A 42 -13.23 -6.91 -17.86
CA PRO A 42 -13.43 -5.48 -18.16
C PRO A 42 -14.21 -4.73 -17.08
N SER A 43 -15.02 -5.43 -16.28
CA SER A 43 -15.83 -4.85 -15.20
C SER A 43 -15.12 -4.70 -13.85
N VAL A 44 -13.85 -5.11 -13.73
CA VAL A 44 -13.15 -5.17 -12.43
C VAL A 44 -13.15 -3.82 -11.68
N LEU A 45 -12.84 -2.73 -12.38
CA LEU A 45 -12.76 -1.41 -11.74
C LEU A 45 -14.12 -0.95 -11.21
N ASP A 46 -15.18 -1.13 -11.97
CA ASP A 46 -16.53 -0.72 -11.57
C ASP A 46 -17.08 -1.60 -10.44
N THR A 47 -16.79 -2.91 -10.48
CA THR A 47 -17.18 -3.86 -9.44
C THR A 47 -16.51 -3.51 -8.10
N VAL A 48 -15.18 -3.28 -8.11
CA VAL A 48 -14.45 -2.91 -6.90
C VAL A 48 -14.94 -1.57 -6.36
N ARG A 49 -15.11 -0.56 -7.24
CA ARG A 49 -15.62 0.76 -6.84
C ARG A 49 -16.98 0.69 -6.19
N SER A 50 -17.92 -0.04 -6.80
CA SER A 50 -19.28 -0.18 -6.26
C SER A 50 -19.29 -0.81 -4.87
N ALA A 51 -18.50 -1.88 -4.68
CA ALA A 51 -18.40 -2.55 -3.39
C ALA A 51 -17.69 -1.71 -2.32
N THR A 52 -16.63 -1.01 -2.69
CA THR A 52 -15.89 -0.09 -1.82
C THR A 52 -16.79 1.07 -1.36
N ARG A 53 -17.50 1.72 -2.30
CA ARG A 53 -18.48 2.76 -1.99
C ARG A 53 -19.56 2.24 -1.05
N SER A 54 -20.09 1.05 -1.29
CA SER A 54 -21.09 0.43 -0.43
C SER A 54 -20.57 0.21 1.01
N ALA A 55 -19.31 -0.18 1.17
CA ALA A 55 -18.69 -0.35 2.49
C ALA A 55 -18.49 1.00 3.20
N ILE A 56 -18.04 2.03 2.50
CA ILE A 56 -17.82 3.38 3.04
C ILE A 56 -19.17 4.03 3.41
N ASN A 57 -20.21 3.82 2.62
CA ASN A 57 -21.56 4.35 2.95
C ASN A 57 -22.13 3.73 4.22
N ARG A 58 -21.78 2.47 4.55
CA ARG A 58 -22.18 1.84 5.83
C ARG A 58 -21.34 2.35 7.00
N GLU A 59 -20.05 2.59 6.77
CA GLU A 59 -19.12 3.10 7.78
C GLU A 59 -18.04 3.95 7.10
N ALA A 60 -18.12 5.27 7.20
CA ALA A 60 -17.21 6.19 6.51
C ALA A 60 -15.73 5.92 6.83
N ARG A 61 -15.42 5.51 8.08
CA ARG A 61 -14.06 5.13 8.50
C ARG A 61 -13.47 3.95 7.72
N MET A 62 -14.30 3.14 7.06
CA MET A 62 -13.83 1.99 6.28
C MET A 62 -12.89 2.41 5.14
N GLY A 63 -13.10 3.58 4.54
CA GLY A 63 -12.18 4.11 3.54
C GLY A 63 -10.76 4.29 4.08
N ALA A 64 -10.61 4.91 5.26
CA ALA A 64 -9.31 5.03 5.92
C ALA A 64 -8.70 3.65 6.26
N SER A 65 -9.54 2.68 6.65
CA SER A 65 -9.10 1.31 6.95
C SER A 65 -8.51 0.62 5.71
N LEU A 66 -9.14 0.76 4.54
CA LEU A 66 -8.66 0.16 3.28
C LEU A 66 -7.39 0.84 2.76
N ILE A 67 -7.27 2.16 2.87
CA ILE A 67 -6.04 2.89 2.54
C ILE A 67 -4.87 2.39 3.41
N ARG A 68 -5.09 2.28 4.72
CA ARG A 68 -4.08 1.77 5.65
C ARG A 68 -3.73 0.30 5.39
N LEU A 69 -4.71 -0.53 5.09
CA LEU A 69 -4.49 -1.94 4.79
C LEU A 69 -3.57 -2.12 3.58
N PHE A 70 -3.77 -1.31 2.53
CA PHE A 70 -2.89 -1.28 1.36
C PHE A 70 -1.46 -0.82 1.70
N PHE A 71 -1.31 0.21 2.55
CA PHE A 71 -0.01 0.65 3.03
C PHE A 71 0.71 -0.48 3.79
N HIS A 72 0.02 -1.17 4.70
CA HIS A 72 0.59 -2.27 5.48
C HIS A 72 1.00 -3.45 4.59
N ASP A 73 0.23 -3.77 3.56
CA ASP A 73 0.61 -4.77 2.57
C ASP A 73 1.91 -4.38 1.86
N CYS A 74 1.92 -3.21 1.23
CA CYS A 74 3.03 -2.77 0.38
C CYS A 74 4.34 -2.58 1.15
N PHE A 75 4.32 -2.06 2.38
CA PHE A 75 5.51 -1.74 3.15
C PHE A 75 6.19 -2.96 3.78
N VAL A 76 5.52 -4.10 3.90
CA VAL A 76 6.10 -5.32 4.48
C VAL A 76 6.98 -6.03 3.45
N ASN A 77 6.41 -6.54 2.37
CA ASN A 77 7.15 -7.36 1.40
C ASN A 77 6.95 -6.90 -0.06
N GLY A 78 6.26 -5.80 -0.26
CA GLY A 78 5.72 -5.34 -1.53
C GLY A 78 4.21 -5.61 -1.58
N CYS A 79 3.55 -5.04 -2.59
CA CYS A 79 2.10 -5.15 -2.73
C CYS A 79 1.71 -6.54 -3.25
N ASP A 80 1.67 -7.54 -2.38
CA ASP A 80 1.49 -8.95 -2.72
C ASP A 80 0.30 -9.63 -2.02
N GLY A 81 -0.51 -8.86 -1.28
CA GLY A 81 -1.67 -9.36 -0.56
C GLY A 81 -1.31 -10.25 0.65
N GLY A 82 -0.06 -10.24 1.11
CA GLY A 82 0.41 -11.04 2.24
C GLY A 82 -0.35 -10.75 3.53
N VAL A 83 -0.66 -9.48 3.78
CA VAL A 83 -1.43 -9.02 4.95
C VAL A 83 -2.84 -9.62 5.04
N LEU A 84 -3.39 -10.11 3.93
CA LEU A 84 -4.74 -10.67 3.86
C LEU A 84 -4.81 -12.13 4.34
N LEU A 85 -3.67 -12.83 4.42
CA LEU A 85 -3.61 -14.23 4.85
C LEU A 85 -4.00 -14.38 6.32
N ASP A 86 -4.83 -15.38 6.62
CA ASP A 86 -5.14 -15.77 7.99
C ASP A 86 -3.99 -16.56 8.62
N ASP A 87 -3.88 -16.47 9.94
CA ASP A 87 -3.00 -17.33 10.70
C ASP A 87 -3.40 -18.78 10.55
N THR A 88 -2.42 -19.65 10.42
CA THR A 88 -2.60 -21.09 10.54
C THR A 88 -1.82 -21.61 11.76
N THR A 89 -2.09 -22.85 12.18
CA THR A 89 -1.36 -23.49 13.29
C THR A 89 0.14 -23.62 13.02
N SER A 90 0.53 -23.69 11.75
CA SER A 90 1.93 -23.87 11.33
C SER A 90 2.60 -22.58 10.84
N VAL A 91 1.81 -21.61 10.34
CA VAL A 91 2.32 -20.35 9.77
C VAL A 91 1.53 -19.18 10.35
N PRO A 92 2.07 -18.46 11.34
CA PRO A 92 1.45 -17.26 11.86
C PRO A 92 1.52 -16.15 10.80
N GLY A 93 0.35 -15.52 10.56
CA GLY A 93 0.18 -14.45 9.59
C GLY A 93 0.61 -13.07 10.11
N GLU A 94 0.32 -12.05 9.32
CA GLU A 94 0.63 -10.66 9.64
C GLU A 94 -0.49 -9.99 10.46
N LYS A 95 -1.73 -10.51 10.43
CA LYS A 95 -2.90 -9.93 11.10
C LYS A 95 -2.76 -9.83 12.62
N THR A 96 -2.10 -10.80 13.23
CA THR A 96 -1.97 -10.91 14.69
C THR A 96 -0.69 -10.28 15.24
N VAL A 97 0.16 -9.72 14.40
CA VAL A 97 1.38 -9.01 14.81
C VAL A 97 1.09 -7.52 15.02
N LEU A 98 1.72 -6.90 16.02
CA LEU A 98 1.78 -5.45 16.07
C LEU A 98 2.53 -4.94 14.82
N PRO A 99 2.02 -3.90 14.15
CA PRO A 99 0.95 -2.99 14.49
C PRO A 99 -0.45 -3.38 13.97
N ASN A 100 -0.67 -4.57 13.40
CA ASN A 100 -1.97 -4.97 12.81
C ASN A 100 -2.97 -5.44 13.87
N SER A 101 -2.49 -6.17 14.88
CA SER A 101 -3.33 -6.80 15.90
C SER A 101 -4.27 -5.80 16.56
N GLY A 102 -5.57 -6.09 16.53
CA GLY A 102 -6.63 -5.26 17.10
C GLY A 102 -6.80 -3.89 16.45
N SER A 103 -6.11 -3.59 15.33
CA SER A 103 -6.17 -2.27 14.70
C SER A 103 -6.38 -2.27 13.18
N ALA A 104 -5.81 -3.23 12.44
CA ALA A 104 -6.08 -3.37 11.02
C ALA A 104 -7.50 -3.89 10.78
N ARG A 105 -8.18 -3.33 9.78
CA ARG A 105 -9.60 -3.58 9.49
C ARG A 105 -9.85 -3.61 8.00
N GLY A 106 -11.01 -4.12 7.59
CA GLY A 106 -11.45 -4.13 6.19
C GLY A 106 -11.13 -5.43 5.46
N PHE A 107 -10.62 -6.44 6.14
CA PHE A 107 -10.36 -7.76 5.56
C PHE A 107 -11.63 -8.37 4.96
N GLU A 108 -12.74 -8.31 5.70
CA GLU A 108 -14.06 -8.79 5.29
C GLU A 108 -14.63 -8.00 4.08
N VAL A 109 -14.23 -6.75 3.94
CA VAL A 109 -14.59 -5.95 2.75
C VAL A 109 -13.85 -6.46 1.53
N ILE A 110 -12.54 -6.73 1.64
CA ILE A 110 -11.76 -7.32 0.54
C ILE A 110 -12.30 -8.69 0.13
N ASP A 111 -12.68 -9.55 1.09
CA ASP A 111 -13.29 -10.85 0.80
C ASP A 111 -14.63 -10.71 0.04
N THR A 112 -15.44 -9.74 0.46
CA THR A 112 -16.70 -9.42 -0.20
C THR A 112 -16.45 -8.93 -1.63
N ILE A 113 -15.48 -8.04 -1.82
CA ILE A 113 -15.08 -7.54 -3.15
C ILE A 113 -14.59 -8.70 -4.01
N LYS A 114 -13.71 -9.57 -3.48
CA LYS A 114 -13.20 -10.74 -4.20
C LYS A 114 -14.34 -11.61 -4.72
N THR A 115 -15.30 -11.94 -3.87
CA THR A 115 -16.48 -12.73 -4.24
C THR A 115 -17.29 -12.09 -5.38
N GLN A 116 -17.46 -10.75 -5.34
CA GLN A 116 -18.20 -10.02 -6.37
C GLN A 116 -17.42 -9.95 -7.68
N VAL A 117 -16.12 -9.71 -7.62
CA VAL A 117 -15.22 -9.68 -8.79
C VAL A 117 -15.18 -11.05 -9.46
N ASP A 118 -15.00 -12.14 -8.71
CA ASP A 118 -14.95 -13.50 -9.26
C ASP A 118 -16.27 -13.86 -9.98
N ARG A 119 -17.39 -13.43 -9.41
CA ARG A 119 -18.69 -13.62 -10.06
C ARG A 119 -18.81 -12.80 -11.35
N ALA A 120 -18.39 -11.55 -11.34
CA ALA A 120 -18.49 -10.65 -12.50
C ALA A 120 -17.53 -11.04 -13.63
N CYS A 121 -16.38 -11.65 -13.29
CA CYS A 121 -15.36 -12.06 -14.25
C CYS A 121 -15.45 -13.53 -14.69
N GLY A 122 -16.43 -14.28 -14.18
CA GLY A 122 -16.60 -15.70 -14.50
C GLY A 122 -15.53 -16.62 -13.89
N GLY A 123 -14.82 -16.17 -12.87
CA GLY A 123 -13.79 -16.95 -12.15
C GLY A 123 -12.75 -16.08 -11.46
N SER A 124 -11.87 -16.73 -10.72
CA SER A 124 -10.79 -16.07 -9.97
C SER A 124 -9.62 -15.68 -10.89
N VAL A 125 -9.79 -14.61 -11.67
CA VAL A 125 -8.79 -14.08 -12.60
C VAL A 125 -8.06 -12.84 -12.05
N VAL A 126 -8.62 -12.18 -11.03
CA VAL A 126 -8.08 -10.97 -10.41
C VAL A 126 -7.45 -11.31 -9.06
N SER A 127 -6.21 -10.88 -8.84
CA SER A 127 -5.51 -11.10 -7.57
C SER A 127 -6.11 -10.29 -6.42
N CYS A 128 -5.95 -10.78 -5.19
CA CYS A 128 -6.34 -10.07 -3.98
C CYS A 128 -5.50 -8.79 -3.79
N ALA A 129 -4.23 -8.82 -4.19
CA ALA A 129 -3.34 -7.67 -4.19
C ALA A 129 -3.85 -6.55 -5.11
N ASP A 130 -4.32 -6.87 -6.32
CA ASP A 130 -4.90 -5.88 -7.22
C ASP A 130 -6.26 -5.36 -6.73
N ILE A 131 -7.09 -6.21 -6.17
CA ILE A 131 -8.35 -5.79 -5.53
C ILE A 131 -8.05 -4.78 -4.41
N LEU A 132 -7.09 -5.05 -3.55
CA LEU A 132 -6.70 -4.14 -2.46
C LEU A 132 -6.17 -2.80 -2.99
N ALA A 133 -5.34 -2.82 -4.03
CA ALA A 133 -4.82 -1.61 -4.66
C ALA A 133 -5.94 -0.73 -5.27
N ILE A 134 -6.91 -1.35 -5.96
CA ILE A 134 -8.06 -0.62 -6.53
C ILE A 134 -8.95 -0.09 -5.41
N ALA A 135 -9.24 -0.91 -4.38
CA ALA A 135 -10.07 -0.51 -3.25
C ALA A 135 -9.46 0.65 -2.46
N ALA A 136 -8.13 0.69 -2.30
CA ALA A 136 -7.44 1.81 -1.68
C ALA A 136 -7.59 3.10 -2.48
N ARG A 137 -7.41 3.07 -3.83
CA ARG A 137 -7.64 4.21 -4.72
C ARG A 137 -9.10 4.68 -4.65
N ASP A 138 -10.06 3.76 -4.72
CA ASP A 138 -11.47 4.09 -4.68
C ASP A 138 -11.87 4.66 -3.31
N SER A 139 -11.25 4.21 -2.23
CA SER A 139 -11.43 4.78 -0.89
C SER A 139 -10.99 6.23 -0.82
N VAL A 140 -9.83 6.58 -1.40
CA VAL A 140 -9.36 7.97 -1.49
C VAL A 140 -10.40 8.83 -2.23
N VAL A 141 -10.90 8.36 -3.37
CA VAL A 141 -11.88 9.09 -4.20
C VAL A 141 -13.22 9.25 -3.48
N GLU A 142 -13.74 8.18 -2.86
CA GLU A 142 -15.02 8.23 -2.14
C GLU A 142 -14.98 9.15 -0.91
N LEU A 143 -13.81 9.34 -0.31
CA LEU A 143 -13.60 10.29 0.77
C LEU A 143 -13.32 11.74 0.27
N GLY A 144 -13.31 11.96 -1.05
CA GLY A 144 -13.12 13.29 -1.67
C GLY A 144 -11.68 13.62 -2.06
N GLY A 145 -10.78 12.66 -2.02
CA GLY A 145 -9.39 12.82 -2.43
C GLY A 145 -9.15 12.66 -3.94
N PRO A 146 -7.90 12.75 -4.39
CA PRO A 146 -7.54 12.66 -5.80
C PRO A 146 -7.73 11.25 -6.36
N SER A 147 -8.15 11.19 -7.63
CA SER A 147 -8.10 9.96 -8.41
C SER A 147 -6.72 9.78 -9.05
N TYR A 148 -6.29 8.52 -9.17
CA TYR A 148 -5.06 8.16 -9.88
C TYR A 148 -5.22 6.82 -10.59
N SER A 149 -4.44 6.59 -11.65
CA SER A 149 -4.40 5.31 -12.34
C SER A 149 -3.68 4.26 -11.49
N VAL A 150 -4.27 3.07 -11.39
CA VAL A 150 -3.67 1.95 -10.67
C VAL A 150 -3.12 0.96 -11.69
N PRO A 151 -1.79 0.83 -11.84
CA PRO A 151 -1.22 -0.26 -12.61
C PRO A 151 -1.56 -1.61 -11.96
N LEU A 152 -2.01 -2.59 -12.74
CA LEU A 152 -2.54 -3.89 -12.32
C LEU A 152 -1.70 -5.02 -12.93
N GLY A 153 -1.90 -6.24 -12.42
CA GLY A 153 -1.13 -7.42 -12.82
C GLY A 153 -0.30 -8.00 -11.68
N ARG A 154 -0.54 -7.55 -10.44
CA ARG A 154 0.05 -8.15 -9.24
C ARG A 154 -0.47 -9.56 -9.04
N ARG A 155 0.34 -10.36 -8.41
CA ARG A 155 -0.03 -11.69 -7.94
C ARG A 155 0.07 -11.76 -6.42
N ASP A 156 -0.60 -12.73 -5.86
CA ASP A 156 -0.73 -12.91 -4.43
C ASP A 156 0.43 -13.77 -3.88
N ALA A 157 0.95 -13.39 -2.71
CA ALA A 157 1.94 -14.16 -1.97
C ALA A 157 1.41 -15.54 -1.57
N ARG A 158 2.32 -16.53 -1.49
CA ARG A 158 2.03 -17.88 -1.00
C ARG A 158 2.42 -18.10 0.48
N ALA A 159 2.85 -17.03 1.13
CA ALA A 159 3.17 -17.04 2.56
C ALA A 159 3.13 -15.59 3.08
N PRO A 160 2.74 -15.38 4.34
CA PRO A 160 2.86 -14.07 4.98
C PRO A 160 4.32 -13.77 5.30
N ASN A 161 4.68 -12.48 5.40
CA ASN A 161 6.02 -12.04 5.82
C ASN A 161 6.00 -11.34 7.17
N ARG A 162 5.82 -12.10 8.23
CA ARG A 162 5.81 -11.59 9.61
C ARG A 162 7.09 -10.83 9.99
N ALA A 163 8.25 -11.28 9.51
CA ALA A 163 9.53 -10.64 9.80
C ALA A 163 9.62 -9.22 9.19
N GLY A 164 9.03 -9.01 8.02
CA GLY A 164 8.98 -7.71 7.34
C GLY A 164 8.17 -6.64 8.08
N MET A 165 7.31 -7.04 9.03
CA MET A 165 6.48 -6.11 9.82
C MET A 165 7.31 -5.09 10.62
N SER A 166 8.56 -5.41 10.98
CA SER A 166 9.48 -4.48 11.64
C SER A 166 9.86 -3.28 10.76
N GLY A 167 9.68 -3.38 9.44
CA GLY A 167 9.89 -2.30 8.49
C GLY A 167 8.79 -1.24 8.46
N LEU A 168 7.62 -1.51 9.06
CA LEU A 168 6.56 -0.51 9.15
C LEU A 168 6.96 0.64 10.09
N PRO A 169 6.66 1.91 9.73
CA PRO A 169 6.85 3.03 10.64
C PRO A 169 5.92 2.93 11.86
N GLY A 170 6.47 3.23 13.03
CA GLY A 170 5.72 3.20 14.29
C GLY A 170 5.12 4.56 14.64
N PHE A 171 3.94 4.57 15.23
CA PHE A 171 3.24 5.81 15.68
C PHE A 171 4.01 6.61 16.75
N PHE A 172 5.05 6.01 17.34
CA PHE A 172 5.91 6.58 18.40
C PHE A 172 7.30 6.97 17.91
N GLU A 173 7.59 6.83 16.62
CA GLU A 173 8.92 7.09 16.07
C GLU A 173 9.16 8.58 15.80
N ASN A 174 10.39 9.01 16.10
CA ASN A 174 10.89 10.34 15.76
C ASN A 174 11.13 10.47 14.24
N LEU A 175 11.34 11.69 13.76
CA LEU A 175 11.55 12.00 12.34
C LEU A 175 12.69 11.18 11.69
N GLY A 176 13.82 10.99 12.36
CA GLY A 176 14.97 10.26 11.81
C GLY A 176 14.66 8.81 11.43
N PRO A 177 14.14 7.97 12.34
CA PRO A 177 13.64 6.63 12.02
C PRO A 177 12.59 6.59 10.92
N LEU A 178 11.63 7.52 10.89
CA LEU A 178 10.62 7.62 9.83
C LEU A 178 11.26 7.82 8.47
N LEU A 179 12.14 8.82 8.34
CA LEU A 179 12.89 9.08 7.11
C LEU A 179 13.70 7.87 6.66
N SER A 180 14.35 7.18 7.59
CA SER A 180 15.16 6.00 7.30
C SER A 180 14.31 4.84 6.74
N LYS A 181 13.15 4.55 7.35
CA LYS A 181 12.25 3.48 6.89
C LYS A 181 11.67 3.77 5.51
N PHE A 182 11.23 4.99 5.26
CA PHE A 182 10.72 5.38 3.94
C PHE A 182 11.82 5.38 2.88
N SER A 183 13.01 5.90 3.21
CA SER A 183 14.17 5.88 2.31
C SER A 183 14.61 4.46 1.96
N ALA A 184 14.57 3.52 2.92
CA ALA A 184 14.85 2.10 2.67
C ALA A 184 13.89 1.45 1.66
N LYS A 185 12.68 2.03 1.52
CA LYS A 185 11.68 1.64 0.51
C LYS A 185 11.73 2.52 -0.75
N GLY A 186 12.72 3.41 -0.86
CA GLY A 186 12.94 4.27 -2.03
C GLY A 186 12.12 5.56 -2.04
N PHE A 187 11.48 5.95 -0.92
CA PHE A 187 10.72 7.20 -0.83
C PHE A 187 11.57 8.36 -0.35
N SER A 188 11.37 9.53 -0.95
CA SER A 188 11.92 10.80 -0.47
C SER A 188 11.19 11.30 0.78
N ALA A 189 11.75 12.32 1.44
CA ALA A 189 11.08 13.00 2.54
C ALA A 189 9.73 13.61 2.12
N GLN A 190 9.66 14.18 0.91
CA GLN A 190 8.43 14.74 0.37
C GLN A 190 7.36 13.67 0.17
N GLU A 191 7.71 12.53 -0.43
CA GLU A 191 6.79 11.40 -0.61
C GLU A 191 6.35 10.78 0.73
N MET A 192 7.24 10.72 1.73
CA MET A 192 6.90 10.31 3.09
C MET A 192 5.85 11.24 3.71
N VAL A 193 6.05 12.55 3.66
CA VAL A 193 5.11 13.54 4.19
C VAL A 193 3.79 13.50 3.42
N ALA A 194 3.83 13.32 2.09
CA ALA A 194 2.63 13.15 1.27
C ALA A 194 1.82 11.92 1.70
N LEU A 195 2.45 10.75 1.85
CA LEU A 195 1.79 9.50 2.28
C LEU A 195 1.27 9.62 3.73
N SER A 196 1.99 10.28 4.62
CA SER A 196 1.51 10.57 5.99
C SER A 196 0.23 11.42 5.99
N GLY A 197 0.02 12.23 4.95
CA GLY A 197 -1.20 12.98 4.71
C GLY A 197 -2.47 12.10 4.59
N ALA A 198 -2.35 10.78 4.44
CA ALA A 198 -3.47 9.85 4.57
C ALA A 198 -4.14 9.92 5.95
N HIS A 199 -3.44 10.43 6.97
CA HIS A 199 -3.98 10.67 8.30
C HIS A 199 -4.98 11.87 8.35
N THR A 200 -5.25 12.52 7.23
CA THR A 200 -6.41 13.41 7.11
C THR A 200 -7.74 12.68 7.31
N VAL A 201 -7.74 11.34 7.22
CA VAL A 201 -8.91 10.48 7.47
C VAL A 201 -8.57 9.35 8.44
N GLY A 202 -9.59 8.92 9.19
CA GLY A 202 -9.46 7.81 10.12
C GLY A 202 -9.32 8.21 11.58
N GLN A 203 -9.13 7.19 12.42
CA GLN A 203 -9.13 7.34 13.88
C GLN A 203 -8.08 6.42 14.50
N ALA A 204 -7.55 6.83 15.66
CA ALA A 204 -6.66 6.01 16.46
C ALA A 204 -7.26 5.72 17.84
N ARG A 205 -6.83 4.59 18.44
CA ARG A 205 -7.28 4.18 19.79
C ARG A 205 -6.52 4.94 20.87
N CYS A 206 -7.17 5.17 22.00
CA CYS A 206 -6.57 5.83 23.16
C CYS A 206 -5.23 5.23 23.55
N VAL A 207 -5.08 3.91 23.52
CA VAL A 207 -3.84 3.22 23.90
C VAL A 207 -2.62 3.68 23.07
N VAL A 208 -2.80 4.16 21.84
CA VAL A 208 -1.67 4.57 20.99
C VAL A 208 -1.30 6.06 21.11
N TYR A 209 -2.21 6.91 21.61
CA TYR A 209 -1.94 8.34 21.77
C TYR A 209 -1.95 8.82 23.23
N ARG A 210 -2.28 7.92 24.19
CA ARG A 210 -2.32 8.27 25.61
C ARG A 210 -1.05 8.92 26.11
N ASP A 211 0.11 8.34 25.82
CA ASP A 211 1.39 8.88 26.29
C ASP A 211 1.59 10.32 25.82
N ARG A 212 1.32 10.58 24.55
CA ARG A 212 1.45 11.90 23.96
C ARG A 212 0.60 12.97 24.66
N ILE A 213 -0.68 12.71 24.91
CA ILE A 213 -1.58 13.71 25.47
C ILE A 213 -1.32 14.02 26.96
N TYR A 214 -0.49 13.23 27.64
CA TYR A 214 -0.17 13.41 29.05
C TYR A 214 1.28 13.81 29.31
N ASN A 215 2.20 13.47 28.41
CA ASN A 215 3.63 13.57 28.70
C ASN A 215 4.41 14.44 27.70
N GLU A 216 3.88 14.66 26.48
CA GLU A 216 4.56 15.49 25.48
C GLU A 216 4.16 16.97 25.63
N THR A 217 5.08 17.86 25.25
CA THR A 217 4.91 19.32 25.35
C THR A 217 4.64 19.99 24.00
N ASN A 218 4.84 19.26 22.89
CA ASN A 218 4.61 19.75 21.53
C ASN A 218 3.17 19.46 21.04
N ILE A 219 2.21 19.48 21.93
CA ILE A 219 0.76 19.39 21.66
C ILE A 219 0.06 20.63 22.21
N ASP A 220 -0.99 21.10 21.52
CA ASP A 220 -1.85 22.18 22.03
C ASP A 220 -2.49 21.77 23.36
N PRO A 221 -2.30 22.55 24.47
CA PRO A 221 -2.76 22.12 25.79
C PRO A 221 -4.28 21.96 25.89
N ALA A 222 -5.06 22.81 25.21
CA ALA A 222 -6.51 22.74 25.25
C ALA A 222 -6.99 21.50 24.48
N TYR A 223 -6.34 21.17 23.37
CA TYR A 223 -6.63 19.95 22.60
C TYR A 223 -6.26 18.71 23.41
N ALA A 224 -5.09 18.66 24.04
CA ALA A 224 -4.71 17.55 24.93
C ALA A 224 -5.74 17.33 26.03
N THR A 225 -6.16 18.40 26.72
CA THR A 225 -7.18 18.34 27.77
C THR A 225 -8.51 17.78 27.26
N SER A 226 -8.93 18.17 26.04
CA SER A 226 -10.17 17.65 25.45
C SER A 226 -10.10 16.15 25.16
N LEU A 227 -8.94 15.64 24.77
CA LEU A 227 -8.72 14.20 24.53
C LEU A 227 -8.64 13.40 25.83
N GLN A 228 -8.06 13.98 26.88
CA GLN A 228 -7.94 13.36 28.22
C GLN A 228 -9.31 13.03 28.83
N ALA A 229 -10.36 13.77 28.48
CA ALA A 229 -11.71 13.51 28.93
C ALA A 229 -12.21 12.10 28.57
N ASN A 230 -11.80 11.56 27.42
CA ASN A 230 -12.21 10.25 26.93
C ASN A 230 -11.08 9.21 26.94
N CYS A 231 -9.85 9.62 27.21
CA CYS A 231 -8.66 8.78 27.27
C CYS A 231 -7.93 9.01 28.60
N PRO A 232 -8.35 8.37 29.69
CA PRO A 232 -7.75 8.55 31.02
C PRO A 232 -6.27 8.14 31.04
N ARG A 233 -5.50 8.72 31.98
CA ARG A 233 -4.07 8.41 32.15
C ARG A 233 -3.82 6.92 32.50
N ALA A 234 -4.74 6.31 33.25
CA ALA A 234 -4.61 4.90 33.66
C ALA A 234 -4.71 3.95 32.44
N THR A 235 -3.71 3.12 32.25
CA THR A 235 -3.70 2.06 31.24
C THR A 235 -4.80 1.02 31.52
N GLY A 236 -5.33 0.42 30.47
CA GLY A 236 -6.44 -0.55 30.59
C GLY A 236 -7.82 0.10 30.70
N THR A 237 -7.89 1.43 30.82
CA THR A 237 -9.16 2.15 30.87
C THR A 237 -9.38 2.91 29.57
N ASN A 238 -10.50 2.67 28.90
CA ASN A 238 -10.86 3.28 27.62
C ASN A 238 -9.80 3.11 26.51
N ASP A 239 -8.98 2.07 26.55
CA ASP A 239 -7.92 1.83 25.59
C ASP A 239 -8.41 1.80 24.14
N GLU A 240 -9.61 1.30 23.93
CA GLU A 240 -10.25 1.17 22.63
C GLU A 240 -11.02 2.43 22.19
N THR A 241 -11.12 3.45 23.04
CA THR A 241 -11.81 4.69 22.69
C THR A 241 -11.09 5.38 21.54
N LEU A 242 -11.85 5.76 20.53
CA LEU A 242 -11.31 6.32 19.28
C LEU A 242 -11.29 7.84 19.32
N ALA A 243 -10.21 8.41 18.77
CA ALA A 243 -10.14 9.84 18.46
C ALA A 243 -9.74 10.03 16.98
N PRO A 244 -10.24 11.07 16.30
CA PRO A 244 -9.89 11.34 14.92
C PRO A 244 -8.42 11.73 14.78
N LEU A 245 -7.78 11.28 13.68
CA LEU A 245 -6.43 11.70 13.31
C LEU A 245 -6.42 13.16 12.84
N ASP A 246 -7.43 13.54 12.05
CA ASP A 246 -7.74 14.94 11.73
C ASP A 246 -9.00 15.38 12.51
N PRO A 247 -8.87 16.30 13.48
CA PRO A 247 -9.98 16.73 14.29
C PRO A 247 -11.03 17.57 13.54
N GLN A 248 -10.69 18.10 12.37
CA GLN A 248 -11.57 18.99 11.59
C GLN A 248 -12.42 18.21 10.59
N SER A 249 -11.86 17.18 9.93
CA SER A 249 -12.53 16.47 8.85
C SER A 249 -12.24 14.96 8.85
N PRO A 250 -12.58 14.21 9.90
CA PRO A 250 -12.12 12.84 10.13
C PRO A 250 -12.55 11.82 9.07
N ASN A 251 -13.52 12.16 8.24
CA ASN A 251 -14.06 11.29 7.18
C ASN A 251 -14.02 11.96 5.79
N ARG A 252 -13.28 13.05 5.65
CA ARG A 252 -13.12 13.74 4.36
C ARG A 252 -11.65 13.97 4.06
N PHE A 253 -11.20 13.44 2.93
CA PHE A 253 -9.83 13.61 2.47
C PHE A 253 -9.56 15.09 2.11
N GLY A 254 -8.47 15.65 2.63
CA GLY A 254 -8.08 17.03 2.39
C GLY A 254 -6.71 17.33 3.02
N ASN A 255 -6.37 18.61 3.11
CA ASN A 255 -5.09 19.06 3.66
C ASN A 255 -5.17 19.60 5.11
N ASN A 256 -6.31 19.46 5.78
CA ASN A 256 -6.50 19.90 7.17
C ASN A 256 -5.54 19.22 8.15
N TYR A 257 -5.10 18.00 7.83
CA TYR A 257 -4.05 17.29 8.57
C TYR A 257 -2.78 18.14 8.72
N PHE A 258 -2.32 18.80 7.66
CA PHE A 258 -1.12 19.65 7.71
C PHE A 258 -1.35 20.92 8.54
N GLN A 259 -2.56 21.48 8.51
CA GLN A 259 -2.94 22.57 9.42
C GLN A 259 -2.97 22.12 10.88
N ALA A 260 -3.44 20.88 11.13
CA ALA A 260 -3.41 20.29 12.47
C ALA A 260 -1.98 20.09 12.99
N LEU A 261 -1.02 19.69 12.12
CA LEU A 261 0.40 19.60 12.45
C LEU A 261 0.97 20.98 12.89
N ILE A 262 0.73 22.02 12.09
CA ILE A 262 1.19 23.39 12.37
C ILE A 262 0.62 23.90 13.69
N ASN A 263 -0.65 23.60 13.96
CA ASN A 263 -1.36 24.00 15.16
C ASN A 263 -1.11 23.06 16.36
N ARG A 264 -0.23 22.04 16.21
CA ARG A 264 0.08 21.02 17.24
C ARG A 264 -1.16 20.27 17.74
N ARG A 265 -2.10 19.97 16.83
CA ARG A 265 -3.38 19.30 17.12
C ARG A 265 -3.46 17.93 16.48
N THR A 266 -2.35 17.19 16.48
CA THR A 266 -2.28 15.79 16.06
C THR A 266 -2.13 14.87 17.26
N ILE A 267 -2.71 13.66 17.15
CA ILE A 267 -2.75 12.71 18.27
C ILE A 267 -1.59 11.71 18.26
N LEU A 268 -0.90 11.52 17.13
CA LEU A 268 0.25 10.62 17.07
C LEU A 268 1.57 11.39 17.21
N HIS A 269 2.51 10.81 17.93
CA HIS A 269 3.87 11.36 18.06
C HIS A 269 4.52 11.45 16.67
N SER A 270 4.48 10.37 15.89
CA SER A 270 5.08 10.32 14.55
C SER A 270 4.52 11.37 13.59
N ASP A 271 3.25 11.77 13.75
CA ASP A 271 2.66 12.85 12.96
C ASP A 271 3.30 14.18 13.34
N GLN A 272 3.34 14.51 14.62
CA GLN A 272 3.89 15.79 15.07
C GLN A 272 5.38 15.96 14.75
N GLU A 273 6.12 14.87 14.67
CA GLU A 273 7.52 14.87 14.28
C GLU A 273 7.76 15.37 12.84
N LEU A 274 6.75 15.31 11.98
CA LEU A 274 6.82 15.90 10.64
C LEU A 274 6.87 17.44 10.67
N PHE A 275 6.40 18.04 11.77
CA PHE A 275 6.44 19.49 12.00
C PHE A 275 6.87 19.80 13.45
N ASN A 276 8.15 19.63 13.71
CA ASN A 276 8.74 19.80 15.05
C ASN A 276 10.13 20.48 15.00
N GLY A 277 10.34 21.40 14.05
CA GLY A 277 11.63 22.07 13.84
C GLY A 277 12.60 21.26 12.99
N GLY A 278 12.13 20.27 12.24
CA GLY A 278 12.93 19.36 11.43
C GLY A 278 12.97 19.69 9.94
N SER A 279 13.59 18.79 9.17
CA SER A 279 13.80 18.96 7.73
C SER A 279 12.50 18.88 6.90
N THR A 280 11.41 18.45 7.49
CA THR A 280 10.09 18.30 6.83
C THR A 280 9.15 19.48 7.04
N ASP A 281 9.51 20.45 7.90
CA ASP A 281 8.64 21.58 8.23
C ASP A 281 8.21 22.40 7.02
N SER A 282 9.12 22.64 6.07
CA SER A 282 8.80 23.39 4.85
C SER A 282 7.81 22.64 3.95
N ILE A 283 7.88 21.31 3.89
CA ILE A 283 6.96 20.47 3.11
C ILE A 283 5.57 20.51 3.75
N VAL A 284 5.49 20.41 5.07
CA VAL A 284 4.21 20.52 5.81
C VAL A 284 3.54 21.87 5.58
N ARG A 285 4.31 22.97 5.60
CA ARG A 285 3.78 24.31 5.30
C ARG A 285 3.27 24.39 3.87
N ASP A 286 4.04 23.91 2.89
CA ASP A 286 3.62 23.93 1.49
C ASP A 286 2.31 23.15 1.31
N TYR A 287 2.18 21.96 1.86
CA TYR A 287 0.94 21.17 1.75
C TYR A 287 -0.23 21.79 2.54
N SER A 288 0.03 22.49 3.64
CA SER A 288 -1.00 23.26 4.34
C SER A 288 -1.56 24.39 3.50
N ASP A 289 -0.69 25.10 2.77
CA ASP A 289 -1.04 26.29 1.98
C ASP A 289 -1.54 25.91 0.57
N ASN A 290 -1.08 24.79 0.01
CA ASN A 290 -1.30 24.36 -1.37
C ASN A 290 -1.95 22.96 -1.44
N PRO A 291 -3.29 22.83 -1.24
CA PRO A 291 -3.98 21.55 -1.27
C PRO A 291 -3.88 20.82 -2.61
N ALA A 292 -3.70 21.53 -3.72
CA ALA A 292 -3.53 20.93 -5.04
C ALA A 292 -2.16 20.24 -5.18
N THR A 293 -1.10 20.82 -4.63
CA THR A 293 0.24 20.22 -4.58
C THR A 293 0.20 18.94 -3.75
N PHE A 294 -0.39 19.00 -2.55
CA PHE A 294 -0.58 17.82 -1.72
C PHE A 294 -1.32 16.70 -2.46
N SER A 295 -2.46 17.02 -3.08
CA SER A 295 -3.27 16.03 -3.81
C SER A 295 -2.49 15.36 -4.94
N THR A 296 -1.69 16.11 -5.68
CA THR A 296 -0.86 15.60 -6.77
C THR A 296 0.26 14.69 -6.24
N ASP A 297 0.97 15.14 -5.22
CA ASP A 297 2.09 14.39 -4.65
C ASP A 297 1.61 13.13 -3.93
N PHE A 298 0.47 13.20 -3.24
CA PHE A 298 -0.17 12.03 -2.63
C PHE A 298 -0.53 10.98 -3.70
N ALA A 299 -1.20 11.39 -4.78
CA ALA A 299 -1.55 10.49 -5.87
C ALA A 299 -0.32 9.81 -6.48
N ASN A 300 0.74 10.58 -6.75
CA ASN A 300 1.99 10.07 -7.29
C ASN A 300 2.68 9.09 -6.31
N ALA A 301 2.72 9.43 -5.03
CA ALA A 301 3.30 8.58 -3.99
C ALA A 301 2.51 7.27 -3.80
N MET A 302 1.17 7.31 -3.90
CA MET A 302 0.31 6.10 -3.87
C MET A 302 0.55 5.20 -5.08
N VAL A 303 0.72 5.75 -6.28
CA VAL A 303 1.09 4.98 -7.47
C VAL A 303 2.48 4.34 -7.29
N LYS A 304 3.44 5.12 -6.80
CA LYS A 304 4.80 4.61 -6.51
C LYS A 304 4.76 3.48 -5.48
N MET A 305 3.99 3.64 -4.41
CA MET A 305 3.81 2.61 -3.39
C MET A 305 3.21 1.35 -3.99
N GLY A 306 2.20 1.48 -4.83
CA GLY A 306 1.58 0.35 -5.52
C GLY A 306 2.51 -0.40 -6.47
N ASN A 307 3.62 0.19 -6.88
CA ASN A 307 4.63 -0.43 -7.73
C ASN A 307 5.80 -1.03 -6.94
N MET A 308 5.75 -1.04 -5.61
CA MET A 308 6.80 -1.60 -4.77
C MET A 308 6.83 -3.13 -4.86
N SER A 309 7.90 -3.67 -5.41
CA SER A 309 8.22 -5.11 -5.42
C SER A 309 7.02 -6.05 -5.66
N PRO A 310 6.15 -5.81 -6.66
CA PRO A 310 5.00 -6.67 -6.89
C PRO A 310 5.44 -8.04 -7.38
N LEU A 311 4.76 -9.08 -6.96
CA LEU A 311 4.85 -10.38 -7.63
C LEU A 311 4.14 -10.29 -8.99
N THR A 312 4.76 -10.79 -10.05
CA THR A 312 4.21 -10.73 -11.41
C THR A 312 4.53 -11.99 -12.22
N GLY A 313 3.93 -12.16 -13.40
CA GLY A 313 4.19 -13.27 -14.32
C GLY A 313 3.88 -14.63 -13.69
N THR A 314 4.91 -15.43 -13.40
CA THR A 314 4.80 -16.77 -12.80
C THR A 314 5.03 -16.80 -11.28
N GLN A 315 5.38 -15.65 -10.68
CA GLN A 315 5.58 -15.54 -9.24
C GLN A 315 4.23 -15.57 -8.51
N GLY A 316 4.21 -16.07 -7.26
CA GLY A 316 2.99 -16.12 -6.46
C GLY A 316 1.84 -16.89 -7.14
N GLU A 317 0.62 -16.48 -6.84
CA GLU A 317 -0.60 -17.11 -7.36
C GLU A 317 -1.73 -16.08 -7.55
N ILE A 318 -2.88 -16.48 -8.09
CA ILE A 318 -4.14 -15.76 -7.97
C ILE A 318 -4.98 -16.52 -6.95
N ARG A 319 -5.13 -15.98 -5.76
CA ARG A 319 -5.89 -16.65 -4.69
C ARG A 319 -7.38 -16.66 -5.01
N ARG A 320 -8.01 -17.80 -4.71
CA ARG A 320 -9.48 -17.96 -4.79
C ARG A 320 -10.17 -17.39 -3.55
N ASP A 321 -9.50 -17.49 -2.43
CA ASP A 321 -9.89 -16.91 -1.14
C ASP A 321 -8.73 -16.04 -0.65
N CYS A 322 -8.94 -14.73 -0.42
CA CYS A 322 -7.87 -13.83 -0.04
C CYS A 322 -7.20 -14.19 1.30
N LYS A 323 -7.89 -14.97 2.13
CA LYS A 323 -7.38 -15.42 3.44
C LYS A 323 -6.48 -16.64 3.38
N ARG A 324 -6.43 -17.35 2.24
CA ARG A 324 -5.77 -18.66 2.16
C ARG A 324 -4.97 -18.79 0.87
N ILE A 325 -3.86 -19.48 0.95
CA ILE A 325 -3.17 -19.98 -0.24
C ILE A 325 -4.04 -21.03 -0.93
N ASN A 326 -3.93 -21.13 -2.25
CA ASN A 326 -4.61 -22.19 -2.99
C ASN A 326 -4.01 -23.54 -2.61
N GLU A 327 -4.89 -24.50 -2.38
CA GLU A 327 -4.46 -25.90 -2.23
C GLU A 327 -3.89 -26.42 -3.57
N VAL A 328 -2.82 -27.20 -3.47
CA VAL A 328 -2.14 -27.81 -4.64
C VAL A 328 -2.94 -28.99 -5.17
#